data_554c88802e212deeb3d734bff7f6f754
#
_entry.id   554c88802e212deeb3d734bff7f6f754
#
_cell.length_a   1.000
_cell.length_b   1.000
_cell.length_c   1.000
_cell.angle_alpha   90.00
_cell.angle_beta   90.00
_cell.angle_gamma   90.00
#
_symmetry.space_group_name_H-M   'P 1'
#
loop_
_entity.id
_entity.type
_entity.pdbx_description
1 polymer ?
#
loop_
_entity_poly.entity_id
_entity_poly.type
_entity_poly.pdbx_seq_one_letter_code
_entity_poly.pdbx_strand_id
1 'polypeptide(L)'
;MAQAGNDFDAISISLASPNDVQKWSWGEVTKPETINYRTLRPEKDGLFCERIFGPTKDWDCGCGKYKKIRFRGIICDRCGVEVARAKVRRERMGHINLAAPVAHIWFSKGTPSRLGLLLDLSPRNLDRVLYFAQYLVTDVDYELRDQLIDQLKSDLQTQTDSLDSKIKSKTEEIRQLFQEQIQDLEKQKAETDDESIQSEIELKIEAIELDISNKANEAVEEFSTEYASEIDGTKNKISELEELHVTQLLTETQYRDHRDNYVGTFQAGMGAEAVLYVLENHINLEELKTL
;
A
#
# COMPACT_ATOMS: atom_id res chain seq x y z
N MET A 1 -56.98 -4.63 -25.02
CA MET A 1 -55.84 -3.69 -24.94
C MET A 1 -54.72 -4.38 -25.67
N ALA A 2 -54.38 -3.87 -26.86
CA ALA A 2 -53.27 -4.37 -27.66
C ALA A 2 -51.97 -4.22 -26.84
N GLN A 3 -51.22 -5.30 -26.70
CA GLN A 3 -49.82 -5.21 -26.27
C GLN A 3 -49.13 -4.36 -27.35
N ALA A 4 -48.67 -3.17 -26.96
CA ALA A 4 -47.74 -2.45 -27.78
C ALA A 4 -46.52 -3.38 -27.93
N GLY A 5 -46.34 -3.93 -29.13
CA GLY A 5 -45.16 -4.68 -29.46
C GLY A 5 -43.97 -3.77 -29.22
N ASN A 6 -43.00 -4.23 -28.50
CA ASN A 6 -41.73 -3.51 -28.37
C ASN A 6 -41.04 -3.63 -29.74
N ASP A 7 -41.29 -2.67 -30.63
CA ASP A 7 -40.53 -2.51 -31.86
C ASP A 7 -39.17 -1.91 -31.47
N PHE A 8 -38.14 -2.74 -31.47
CA PHE A 8 -36.75 -2.32 -31.29
C PHE A 8 -35.88 -3.00 -32.38
N ASP A 9 -34.93 -2.24 -32.89
CA ASP A 9 -34.04 -2.70 -33.96
C ASP A 9 -32.81 -3.41 -33.40
N ALA A 10 -32.43 -3.11 -32.15
CA ALA A 10 -31.25 -3.67 -31.53
C ALA A 10 -31.36 -3.78 -29.98
N ILE A 11 -30.64 -4.72 -29.43
CA ILE A 11 -30.46 -4.88 -27.97
C ILE A 11 -29.01 -4.67 -27.66
N SER A 12 -28.69 -3.78 -26.69
CA SER A 12 -27.37 -3.62 -26.15
C SER A 12 -27.29 -4.17 -24.72
N ILE A 13 -26.17 -4.81 -24.39
CA ILE A 13 -25.90 -5.31 -23.06
C ILE A 13 -24.78 -4.47 -22.49
N SER A 14 -25.00 -3.86 -21.33
CA SER A 14 -24.03 -3.06 -20.61
C SER A 14 -24.07 -3.35 -19.11
N LEU A 15 -23.04 -2.96 -18.39
CA LEU A 15 -23.03 -3.03 -16.93
C LEU A 15 -23.88 -1.88 -16.36
N ALA A 16 -24.67 -2.20 -15.33
CA ALA A 16 -25.40 -1.21 -14.57
C ALA A 16 -24.44 -0.46 -13.62
N SER A 17 -24.57 0.85 -13.60
CA SER A 17 -23.90 1.66 -12.60
C SER A 17 -24.59 1.54 -11.22
N PRO A 18 -23.94 1.86 -10.11
CA PRO A 18 -24.59 1.97 -8.78
C PRO A 18 -25.81 2.90 -8.81
N ASN A 19 -25.75 4.00 -9.56
CA ASN A 19 -26.85 4.94 -9.72
C ASN A 19 -28.05 4.32 -10.46
N ASP A 20 -27.80 3.48 -11.44
CA ASP A 20 -28.88 2.79 -12.17
C ASP A 20 -29.55 1.75 -11.27
N VAL A 21 -28.80 1.02 -10.47
CA VAL A 21 -29.35 0.08 -9.48
C VAL A 21 -30.22 0.81 -8.46
N GLN A 22 -29.80 1.97 -7.97
CA GLN A 22 -30.61 2.80 -7.06
C GLN A 22 -31.91 3.30 -7.73
N LYS A 23 -31.86 3.72 -9.00
CA LYS A 23 -33.06 4.14 -9.75
C LYS A 23 -34.08 3.02 -9.92
N TRP A 24 -33.64 1.78 -10.10
CA TRP A 24 -34.50 0.61 -10.26
C TRP A 24 -35.02 0.06 -8.92
N SER A 25 -34.38 0.44 -7.82
CA SER A 25 -34.68 -0.11 -6.51
C SER A 25 -35.94 0.49 -5.90
N TRP A 26 -36.74 -0.35 -5.24
CA TRP A 26 -37.90 0.04 -4.45
C TRP A 26 -37.53 0.34 -2.97
N GLY A 27 -36.31 0.11 -2.56
CA GLY A 27 -35.82 0.44 -1.25
C GLY A 27 -34.56 -0.31 -0.86
N GLU A 28 -33.94 0.14 0.21
CA GLU A 28 -32.73 -0.45 0.77
C GLU A 28 -33.05 -1.61 1.71
N VAL A 29 -32.34 -2.72 1.56
CA VAL A 29 -32.36 -3.86 2.48
C VAL A 29 -31.27 -3.64 3.52
N THR A 30 -31.68 -3.42 4.77
CA THR A 30 -30.76 -3.10 5.88
C THR A 30 -30.51 -4.25 6.83
N LYS A 31 -31.32 -5.33 6.73
CA LYS A 31 -31.25 -6.49 7.62
C LYS A 31 -30.99 -7.78 6.83
N PRO A 32 -30.18 -8.71 7.36
CA PRO A 32 -29.91 -9.98 6.72
C PRO A 32 -31.04 -10.99 6.88
N GLU A 33 -32.01 -10.75 7.76
CA GLU A 33 -33.11 -11.67 8.04
C GLU A 33 -34.03 -11.79 6.85
N THR A 34 -34.55 -13.00 6.64
CA THR A 34 -35.51 -13.31 5.57
C THR A 34 -36.94 -13.34 6.08
N ILE A 35 -37.23 -14.28 6.94
CA ILE A 35 -38.55 -14.51 7.58
C ILE A 35 -38.39 -14.66 9.08
N ASN A 36 -39.42 -14.26 9.79
CA ASN A 36 -39.51 -14.56 11.22
C ASN A 36 -39.86 -16.07 11.42
N TYR A 37 -39.00 -16.82 12.09
CA TYR A 37 -39.18 -18.27 12.25
C TYR A 37 -40.47 -18.68 13.03
N ARG A 38 -40.97 -17.77 13.89
CA ARG A 38 -42.18 -18.02 14.68
C ARG A 38 -43.47 -17.75 13.93
N THR A 39 -43.49 -16.62 13.18
CA THR A 39 -44.70 -16.15 12.48
C THR A 39 -44.71 -16.52 11.02
N LEU A 40 -43.59 -17.00 10.46
CA LEU A 40 -43.35 -17.31 9.04
C LEU A 40 -43.63 -16.10 8.11
N ARG A 41 -43.61 -14.89 8.67
CA ARG A 41 -43.78 -13.65 7.87
C ARG A 41 -42.44 -13.02 7.52
N PRO A 42 -42.35 -12.37 6.36
CA PRO A 42 -41.14 -11.61 6.00
C PRO A 42 -40.81 -10.55 7.04
N GLU A 43 -39.54 -10.51 7.43
CA GLU A 43 -39.06 -9.45 8.32
C GLU A 43 -39.03 -8.09 7.61
N LYS A 44 -39.33 -7.04 8.39
CA LYS A 44 -39.31 -5.68 7.90
C LYS A 44 -37.87 -5.27 7.63
N ASP A 45 -37.65 -4.65 6.45
CA ASP A 45 -36.34 -4.19 5.95
C ASP A 45 -35.31 -5.31 5.73
N GLY A 46 -35.77 -6.57 5.74
CA GLY A 46 -35.00 -7.76 5.42
C GLY A 46 -35.05 -8.14 3.93
N LEU A 47 -34.38 -9.24 3.59
CA LEU A 47 -34.25 -9.74 2.21
C LEU A 47 -35.59 -10.11 1.54
N PHE A 48 -36.67 -10.33 2.31
CA PHE A 48 -37.99 -10.62 1.82
C PHE A 48 -39.04 -9.57 2.19
N CYS A 49 -38.61 -8.38 2.56
CA CYS A 49 -39.49 -7.29 3.03
C CYS A 49 -40.64 -7.02 2.06
N GLU A 50 -41.88 -7.06 2.58
CA GLU A 50 -43.07 -6.79 1.78
C GLU A 50 -43.19 -5.33 1.37
N ARG A 51 -42.61 -4.40 2.12
CA ARG A 51 -42.59 -2.96 1.78
C ARG A 51 -41.74 -2.69 0.54
N ILE A 52 -40.61 -3.39 0.40
CA ILE A 52 -39.65 -3.21 -0.71
C ILE A 52 -40.12 -4.02 -1.92
N PHE A 53 -40.36 -5.32 -1.73
CA PHE A 53 -40.63 -6.25 -2.82
C PHE A 53 -42.11 -6.46 -3.14
N GLY A 54 -42.99 -6.06 -2.26
CA GLY A 54 -44.42 -6.24 -2.42
C GLY A 54 -45.04 -7.34 -1.55
N PRO A 55 -46.36 -7.48 -1.56
CA PRO A 55 -47.11 -8.39 -0.70
C PRO A 55 -46.82 -9.85 -1.01
N THR A 56 -46.93 -10.74 -0.04
CA THR A 56 -46.81 -12.21 -0.18
C THR A 56 -48.09 -12.85 -0.71
N LYS A 57 -49.25 -12.20 -0.51
CA LYS A 57 -50.56 -12.65 -1.00
C LYS A 57 -51.17 -11.60 -1.89
N ASP A 58 -51.91 -12.06 -2.94
CA ASP A 58 -52.60 -11.18 -3.84
C ASP A 58 -53.57 -10.25 -3.09
N TRP A 59 -53.44 -8.95 -3.33
CA TRP A 59 -54.33 -7.91 -2.83
C TRP A 59 -54.42 -7.81 -1.30
N ASP A 60 -53.44 -8.32 -0.59
CA ASP A 60 -53.36 -8.29 0.87
C ASP A 60 -52.12 -7.46 1.33
N CYS A 61 -52.29 -6.61 2.33
CA CYS A 61 -51.17 -5.95 2.95
C CYS A 61 -50.60 -6.79 4.14
N GLY A 62 -49.32 -6.61 4.47
CA GLY A 62 -48.64 -7.41 5.48
C GLY A 62 -49.31 -7.42 6.87
N CYS A 63 -49.98 -6.32 7.28
CA CYS A 63 -50.71 -6.25 8.54
C CYS A 63 -52.17 -6.72 8.45
N GLY A 64 -52.68 -7.02 7.24
CA GLY A 64 -54.03 -7.50 7.06
C GLY A 64 -55.13 -6.43 7.12
N LYS A 65 -54.79 -5.13 7.13
CA LYS A 65 -55.78 -4.04 7.13
C LYS A 65 -56.56 -3.97 5.80
N TYR A 66 -55.88 -4.13 4.70
CA TYR A 66 -56.43 -4.13 3.36
C TYR A 66 -56.28 -5.52 2.74
N LYS A 67 -57.40 -6.12 2.29
CA LYS A 67 -57.43 -7.51 1.80
C LYS A 67 -58.23 -7.73 0.50
N LYS A 68 -58.57 -6.67 -0.22
CA LYS A 68 -59.45 -6.81 -1.41
C LYS A 68 -58.87 -6.02 -2.57
N ILE A 69 -59.15 -6.49 -3.82
CA ILE A 69 -58.75 -5.87 -5.06
C ILE A 69 -59.17 -4.40 -5.19
N ARG A 70 -60.25 -3.98 -4.56
CA ARG A 70 -60.71 -2.58 -4.55
C ARG A 70 -59.69 -1.59 -3.97
N PHE A 71 -58.76 -2.09 -3.19
CA PHE A 71 -57.68 -1.31 -2.57
C PHE A 71 -56.39 -1.35 -3.36
N ARG A 72 -56.42 -1.82 -4.63
CA ARG A 72 -55.25 -1.88 -5.50
C ARG A 72 -54.52 -0.55 -5.58
N GLY A 73 -53.19 -0.59 -5.44
CA GLY A 73 -52.29 0.57 -5.53
C GLY A 73 -52.24 1.44 -4.27
N ILE A 74 -53.03 1.13 -3.21
CA ILE A 74 -52.97 1.84 -1.94
C ILE A 74 -51.79 1.34 -1.16
N ILE A 75 -50.97 2.27 -0.67
CA ILE A 75 -49.89 1.99 0.29
C ILE A 75 -50.52 2.00 1.69
N CYS A 76 -50.40 0.89 2.41
CA CYS A 76 -50.94 0.78 3.74
C CYS A 76 -50.21 1.73 4.74
N ASP A 77 -50.98 2.63 5.37
CA ASP A 77 -50.48 3.57 6.37
C ASP A 77 -49.87 2.91 7.62
N ARG A 78 -50.29 1.67 7.92
CA ARG A 78 -49.81 0.93 9.10
C ARG A 78 -48.51 0.14 8.85
N CYS A 79 -48.41 -0.56 7.70
CA CYS A 79 -47.28 -1.44 7.41
C CYS A 79 -46.41 -0.99 6.22
N GLY A 80 -46.84 0.04 5.48
CA GLY A 80 -46.12 0.57 4.31
C GLY A 80 -46.14 -0.34 3.08
N VAL A 81 -46.90 -1.44 3.10
CA VAL A 81 -46.97 -2.38 1.98
C VAL A 81 -48.02 -1.92 0.98
N GLU A 82 -47.67 -1.88 -0.29
CA GLU A 82 -48.59 -1.58 -1.37
C GLU A 82 -49.51 -2.79 -1.64
N VAL A 83 -50.79 -2.56 -1.80
CA VAL A 83 -51.77 -3.58 -2.15
C VAL A 83 -51.70 -3.89 -3.65
N ALA A 84 -50.98 -4.95 -4.01
CA ALA A 84 -50.70 -5.39 -5.35
C ALA A 84 -50.82 -6.93 -5.48
N ARG A 85 -50.62 -7.45 -6.67
CA ARG A 85 -50.46 -8.91 -6.85
C ARG A 85 -49.12 -9.38 -6.31
N ALA A 86 -49.06 -10.57 -5.75
CA ALA A 86 -47.82 -11.18 -5.29
C ALA A 86 -46.76 -11.36 -6.40
N LYS A 87 -47.17 -11.39 -7.67
CA LYS A 87 -46.29 -11.46 -8.83
C LYS A 87 -45.25 -10.32 -8.88
N VAL A 88 -45.58 -9.13 -8.35
CA VAL A 88 -44.65 -7.98 -8.33
C VAL A 88 -43.36 -8.27 -7.57
N ARG A 89 -43.36 -9.22 -6.66
CA ARG A 89 -42.17 -9.66 -5.94
C ARG A 89 -41.08 -10.25 -6.84
N ARG A 90 -41.43 -10.71 -8.03
CA ARG A 90 -40.49 -11.20 -9.05
C ARG A 90 -40.01 -10.10 -10.00
N GLU A 91 -40.61 -8.93 -9.93
CA GLU A 91 -40.35 -7.81 -10.85
C GLU A 91 -39.61 -6.67 -10.14
N ARG A 92 -39.88 -6.48 -8.83
CA ARG A 92 -39.28 -5.40 -8.02
C ARG A 92 -37.88 -5.75 -7.58
N MET A 93 -37.00 -4.77 -7.67
CA MET A 93 -35.62 -4.85 -7.20
C MET A 93 -35.47 -4.04 -5.93
N GLY A 94 -34.62 -4.50 -5.03
CA GLY A 94 -34.11 -3.74 -3.89
C GLY A 94 -32.59 -3.60 -4.03
N HIS A 95 -31.98 -2.79 -3.19
CA HIS A 95 -30.52 -2.63 -3.18
C HIS A 95 -29.97 -2.80 -1.77
N ILE A 96 -28.69 -3.08 -1.68
CA ILE A 96 -27.92 -3.11 -0.45
C ILE A 96 -26.77 -2.14 -0.65
N ASN A 97 -26.66 -1.13 0.22
CA ASN A 97 -25.50 -0.25 0.25
C ASN A 97 -24.33 -0.99 0.90
N LEU A 98 -23.21 -1.08 0.21
CA LEU A 98 -22.00 -1.69 0.72
C LEU A 98 -21.27 -0.70 1.64
N ALA A 99 -20.66 -1.21 2.71
CA ALA A 99 -19.86 -0.40 3.65
C ALA A 99 -18.53 0.09 3.02
N ALA A 100 -18.02 -0.64 2.02
CA ALA A 100 -16.81 -0.32 1.27
C ALA A 100 -16.98 -0.71 -0.20
N PRO A 101 -16.27 -0.06 -1.12
CA PRO A 101 -16.27 -0.45 -2.53
C PRO A 101 -15.81 -1.90 -2.73
N VAL A 102 -16.36 -2.56 -3.74
CA VAL A 102 -15.99 -3.92 -4.13
C VAL A 102 -15.63 -3.94 -5.62
N ALA A 103 -14.52 -4.54 -5.96
CA ALA A 103 -14.09 -4.68 -7.34
C ALA A 103 -15.01 -5.65 -8.11
N HIS A 104 -15.50 -5.23 -9.27
CA HIS A 104 -16.33 -6.08 -10.14
C HIS A 104 -15.47 -7.21 -10.73
N ILE A 105 -15.98 -8.43 -10.65
CA ILE A 105 -15.26 -9.64 -11.05
C ILE A 105 -14.79 -9.63 -12.52
N TRP A 106 -15.54 -9.02 -13.43
CA TRP A 106 -15.15 -8.93 -14.84
C TRP A 106 -13.92 -8.09 -15.07
N PHE A 107 -13.66 -7.11 -14.22
CA PHE A 107 -12.50 -6.22 -14.34
C PHE A 107 -11.28 -6.75 -13.56
N SER A 108 -11.53 -7.48 -12.46
CA SER A 108 -10.44 -8.02 -11.62
C SER A 108 -9.99 -9.42 -12.06
N LYS A 109 -10.94 -10.33 -12.40
CA LYS A 109 -10.67 -11.74 -12.74
C LYS A 109 -10.71 -12.05 -14.23
N GLY A 110 -11.04 -11.08 -15.08
CA GLY A 110 -10.99 -11.24 -16.52
C GLY A 110 -9.58 -11.61 -17.03
N THR A 111 -9.49 -12.28 -18.16
CA THR A 111 -8.21 -12.60 -18.79
C THR A 111 -8.13 -11.87 -20.14
N PRO A 112 -7.33 -10.81 -20.29
CA PRO A 112 -6.50 -10.15 -19.25
C PRO A 112 -7.31 -9.33 -18.25
N SER A 113 -6.77 -9.14 -17.01
CA SER A 113 -7.39 -8.28 -16.00
C SER A 113 -7.28 -6.81 -16.41
N ARG A 114 -8.41 -6.14 -16.60
CA ARG A 114 -8.43 -4.72 -16.99
C ARG A 114 -7.90 -3.81 -15.88
N LEU A 115 -8.22 -4.12 -14.61
CA LEU A 115 -7.69 -3.39 -13.47
C LEU A 115 -6.17 -3.59 -13.34
N GLY A 116 -5.70 -4.83 -13.54
CA GLY A 116 -4.25 -5.12 -13.52
C GLY A 116 -3.49 -4.37 -14.59
N LEU A 117 -4.03 -4.27 -15.81
CA LEU A 117 -3.39 -3.53 -16.91
C LEU A 117 -3.34 -2.02 -16.64
N LEU A 118 -4.42 -1.44 -16.09
CA LEU A 118 -4.46 0.00 -15.79
C LEU A 118 -3.51 0.41 -14.66
N LEU A 119 -3.29 -0.47 -13.70
CA LEU A 119 -2.43 -0.22 -12.53
C LEU A 119 -1.01 -0.76 -12.70
N ASP A 120 -0.71 -1.39 -13.83
CA ASP A 120 0.54 -2.14 -14.08
C ASP A 120 0.81 -3.21 -12.99
N LEU A 121 -0.26 -3.87 -12.55
CA LEU A 121 -0.20 -4.93 -11.55
C LEU A 121 -0.46 -6.30 -12.15
N SER A 122 0.37 -7.28 -11.80
CA SER A 122 0.07 -8.67 -12.12
C SER A 122 -1.24 -9.10 -11.46
N PRO A 123 -2.01 -10.04 -12.06
CA PRO A 123 -3.26 -10.53 -11.45
C PRO A 123 -3.08 -11.05 -10.02
N ARG A 124 -1.92 -11.65 -9.72
CA ARG A 124 -1.58 -12.15 -8.39
C ARG A 124 -1.38 -11.00 -7.39
N ASN A 125 -0.73 -9.94 -7.81
CA ASN A 125 -0.48 -8.76 -6.98
C ASN A 125 -1.78 -7.98 -6.72
N LEU A 126 -2.61 -7.83 -7.75
CA LEU A 126 -3.94 -7.24 -7.61
C LEU A 126 -4.81 -8.01 -6.59
N ASP A 127 -4.78 -9.35 -6.65
CA ASP A 127 -5.49 -10.19 -5.69
C ASP A 127 -5.01 -9.97 -4.25
N ARG A 128 -3.70 -9.83 -4.03
CA ARG A 128 -3.14 -9.56 -2.69
C ARG A 128 -3.67 -8.24 -2.10
N VAL A 129 -3.83 -7.22 -2.94
CA VAL A 129 -4.44 -5.94 -2.51
C VAL A 129 -5.92 -6.13 -2.23
N LEU A 130 -6.68 -6.68 -3.19
CA LEU A 130 -8.14 -6.81 -3.08
C LEU A 130 -8.59 -7.71 -1.92
N TYR A 131 -7.79 -8.70 -1.55
CA TYR A 131 -8.06 -9.61 -0.43
C TYR A 131 -7.31 -9.26 0.86
N PHE A 132 -6.86 -8.01 1.02
CA PHE A 132 -6.26 -7.47 2.23
C PHE A 132 -4.98 -8.19 2.69
N ALA A 133 -4.18 -8.71 1.75
CA ALA A 133 -2.91 -9.36 2.06
C ALA A 133 -1.69 -8.41 1.98
N GLN A 134 -1.78 -7.33 1.20
CA GLN A 134 -0.74 -6.33 1.04
C GLN A 134 -1.35 -4.93 0.91
N TYR A 135 -0.56 -3.93 1.31
CA TYR A 135 -0.88 -2.52 1.09
C TYR A 135 -0.50 -2.10 -0.33
N LEU A 136 -1.31 -1.24 -0.91
CA LEU A 136 -1.04 -0.52 -2.15
C LEU A 136 -0.71 0.92 -1.80
N VAL A 137 0.42 1.43 -2.25
CA VAL A 137 0.74 2.85 -2.14
C VAL A 137 -0.22 3.62 -3.04
N THR A 138 -1.05 4.46 -2.45
CA THR A 138 -2.12 5.19 -3.13
C THR A 138 -1.69 6.59 -3.55
N ASP A 139 -0.79 7.20 -2.80
CA ASP A 139 -0.29 8.55 -3.06
C ASP A 139 1.12 8.72 -2.51
N VAL A 140 1.95 9.54 -3.17
CA VAL A 140 3.32 9.85 -2.76
C VAL A 140 3.56 11.34 -2.91
N ASP A 141 3.96 11.98 -1.81
CA ASP A 141 4.45 13.35 -1.85
C ASP A 141 5.93 13.34 -2.29
N TYR A 142 6.13 13.53 -3.59
CA TYR A 142 7.45 13.50 -4.18
C TYR A 142 8.36 14.65 -3.70
N GLU A 143 7.78 15.80 -3.32
CA GLU A 143 8.57 16.93 -2.82
C GLU A 143 9.12 16.62 -1.42
N LEU A 144 8.31 16.12 -0.52
CA LEU A 144 8.75 15.67 0.81
C LEU A 144 9.71 14.49 0.71
N ARG A 145 9.44 13.55 -0.17
CA ARG A 145 10.32 12.39 -0.40
C ARG A 145 11.73 12.85 -0.81
N ASP A 146 11.81 13.72 -1.81
CA ASP A 146 13.10 14.20 -2.33
C ASP A 146 13.84 15.04 -1.29
N GLN A 147 13.15 15.86 -0.50
CA GLN A 147 13.75 16.59 0.64
C GLN A 147 14.34 15.63 1.70
N LEU A 148 13.64 14.54 2.02
CA LEU A 148 14.15 13.53 2.96
C LEU A 148 15.35 12.76 2.38
N ILE A 149 15.34 12.45 1.10
CA ILE A 149 16.47 11.82 0.43
C ILE A 149 17.70 12.74 0.49
N ASP A 150 17.54 14.03 0.23
CA ASP A 150 18.62 15.01 0.30
C ASP A 150 19.17 15.17 1.73
N GLN A 151 18.30 15.18 2.74
CA GLN A 151 18.71 15.17 4.13
C GLN A 151 19.52 13.91 4.50
N LEU A 152 18.99 12.73 4.16
CA LEU A 152 19.68 11.46 4.43
C LEU A 152 21.02 11.36 3.69
N LYS A 153 21.12 11.89 2.46
CA LYS A 153 22.39 11.96 1.72
C LYS A 153 23.39 12.90 2.40
N SER A 154 22.93 14.05 2.90
CA SER A 154 23.76 14.98 3.68
C SER A 154 24.24 14.35 5.00
N ASP A 155 23.35 13.66 5.71
CA ASP A 155 23.69 12.94 6.95
C ASP A 155 24.69 11.81 6.68
N LEU A 156 24.50 11.05 5.61
CA LEU A 156 25.44 10.02 5.16
C LEU A 156 26.83 10.61 4.87
N GLN A 157 26.88 11.75 4.17
CA GLN A 157 28.14 12.45 3.89
C GLN A 157 28.82 12.88 5.20
N THR A 158 28.08 13.45 6.13
CA THR A 158 28.59 13.88 7.44
C THR A 158 29.11 12.69 8.26
N GLN A 159 28.41 11.56 8.23
CA GLN A 159 28.86 10.33 8.89
C GLN A 159 30.15 9.79 8.26
N THR A 160 30.25 9.77 6.95
CA THR A 160 31.47 9.31 6.25
C THR A 160 32.65 10.24 6.50
N ASP A 161 32.45 11.56 6.44
CA ASP A 161 33.50 12.55 6.73
C ASP A 161 33.97 12.47 8.20
N SER A 162 33.04 12.22 9.14
CA SER A 162 33.36 11.98 10.54
C SER A 162 34.18 10.70 10.73
N LEU A 163 33.82 9.62 10.06
CA LEU A 163 34.58 8.37 10.08
C LEU A 163 35.98 8.57 9.52
N ASP A 164 36.10 9.21 8.37
CA ASP A 164 37.40 9.50 7.76
C ASP A 164 38.29 10.36 8.65
N SER A 165 37.72 11.34 9.34
CA SER A 165 38.46 12.18 10.29
C SER A 165 38.95 11.39 11.51
N LYS A 166 38.13 10.47 12.04
CA LYS A 166 38.51 9.58 13.15
C LYS A 166 39.63 8.61 12.74
N ILE A 167 39.53 8.01 11.56
CA ILE A 167 40.54 7.13 10.99
C ILE A 167 41.86 7.89 10.85
N LYS A 168 41.83 9.10 10.26
CA LYS A 168 43.04 9.94 10.10
C LYS A 168 43.66 10.32 11.44
N SER A 169 42.87 10.74 12.42
CA SER A 169 43.39 11.10 13.73
C SER A 169 44.05 9.91 14.45
N LYS A 170 43.40 8.73 14.35
CA LYS A 170 43.93 7.50 14.97
C LYS A 170 45.20 7.01 14.28
N THR A 171 45.23 7.06 12.96
CA THR A 171 46.43 6.72 12.19
C THR A 171 47.58 7.65 12.51
N GLU A 172 47.32 8.93 12.72
CA GLU A 172 48.35 9.92 13.08
C GLU A 172 48.83 9.70 14.54
N GLU A 173 47.95 9.39 15.50
CA GLU A 173 48.34 9.00 16.84
C GLU A 173 49.26 7.77 16.82
N ILE A 174 48.97 6.75 16.06
CA ILE A 174 49.79 5.56 15.91
C ILE A 174 51.15 5.94 15.35
N ARG A 175 51.23 6.77 14.33
CA ARG A 175 52.50 7.24 13.76
C ARG A 175 53.34 8.00 14.79
N GLN A 176 52.74 8.92 15.52
CA GLN A 176 53.43 9.70 16.54
C GLN A 176 54.04 8.83 17.66
N LEU A 177 53.30 7.80 18.11
CA LEU A 177 53.79 6.85 19.12
C LEU A 177 55.09 6.13 18.70
N PHE A 178 55.24 5.83 17.43
CA PHE A 178 56.42 5.14 16.91
C PHE A 178 57.50 6.08 16.39
N GLN A 179 57.16 7.35 16.15
CA GLN A 179 58.08 8.33 15.54
C GLN A 179 59.31 8.60 16.44
N GLU A 180 59.12 8.62 17.76
CA GLU A 180 60.22 8.76 18.74
C GLU A 180 61.18 7.57 18.67
N GLN A 181 60.66 6.36 18.53
CA GLN A 181 61.48 5.13 18.43
C GLN A 181 62.28 5.09 17.12
N ILE A 182 61.66 5.51 16.02
CA ILE A 182 62.35 5.60 14.72
C ILE A 182 63.45 6.65 14.78
N GLN A 183 63.20 7.83 15.33
CA GLN A 183 64.22 8.90 15.47
C GLN A 183 65.40 8.47 16.34
N ASP A 184 65.18 7.72 17.42
CA ASP A 184 66.23 7.21 18.25
C ASP A 184 67.07 6.14 17.56
N LEU A 185 66.44 5.28 16.76
CA LEU A 185 67.15 4.30 15.92
C LEU A 185 67.96 4.98 14.77
N GLU A 186 67.40 6.00 14.17
CA GLU A 186 68.11 6.81 13.15
C GLU A 186 69.34 7.53 13.71
N LYS A 187 69.26 8.08 14.93
CA LYS A 187 70.42 8.64 15.65
C LYS A 187 71.49 7.59 15.93
N GLN A 188 71.10 6.41 16.40
CA GLN A 188 72.01 5.30 16.64
C GLN A 188 72.67 4.83 15.36
N LYS A 189 71.95 4.82 14.23
CA LYS A 189 72.49 4.51 12.89
C LYS A 189 73.51 5.54 12.44
N ALA A 190 73.29 6.84 12.74
CA ALA A 190 74.19 7.92 12.38
C ALA A 190 75.49 7.96 13.27
N GLU A 191 75.44 7.43 14.47
CA GLU A 191 76.60 7.39 15.39
C GLU A 191 77.47 6.14 15.21
N THR A 192 77.06 5.15 14.41
CA THR A 192 77.74 3.85 14.23
C THR A 192 78.38 3.74 12.86
N ASP A 193 79.73 3.52 12.83
CA ASP A 193 80.47 3.37 11.57
C ASP A 193 80.55 1.90 11.08
N ASP A 194 79.90 0.97 11.72
CA ASP A 194 79.92 -0.47 11.41
C ASP A 194 78.77 -0.86 10.49
N GLU A 195 79.06 -1.26 9.25
CA GLU A 195 78.04 -1.64 8.21
C GLU A 195 77.10 -2.77 8.66
N SER A 196 77.62 -3.67 9.48
CA SER A 196 76.81 -4.81 9.99
C SER A 196 75.72 -4.35 10.98
N ILE A 197 76.05 -3.37 11.85
CA ILE A 197 75.14 -2.78 12.81
C ILE A 197 74.16 -1.84 12.16
N GLN A 198 74.58 -1.11 11.14
CA GLN A 198 73.68 -0.23 10.33
C GLN A 198 72.59 -1.03 9.63
N SER A 199 72.92 -2.21 9.05
CA SER A 199 71.94 -3.10 8.43
C SER A 199 70.96 -3.71 9.42
N GLU A 200 71.39 -4.00 10.62
CA GLU A 200 70.49 -4.49 11.70
C GLU A 200 69.50 -3.43 12.19
N ILE A 201 69.96 -2.16 12.26
CA ILE A 201 69.09 -1.00 12.58
C ILE A 201 68.08 -0.74 11.46
N GLU A 202 68.47 -0.86 10.20
CA GLU A 202 67.55 -0.73 9.04
C GLU A 202 66.43 -1.79 9.13
N LEU A 203 66.76 -3.04 9.39
CA LEU A 203 65.78 -4.07 9.57
C LEU A 203 64.83 -3.82 10.74
N LYS A 204 65.28 -3.20 11.81
CA LYS A 204 64.43 -2.79 12.94
C LYS A 204 63.50 -1.65 12.57
N ILE A 205 63.98 -0.67 11.79
CA ILE A 205 63.15 0.44 11.30
C ILE A 205 62.06 -0.11 10.34
N GLU A 206 62.39 -0.97 9.39
CA GLU A 206 61.44 -1.63 8.51
C GLU A 206 60.38 -2.44 9.28
N ALA A 207 60.79 -3.14 10.34
CA ALA A 207 59.88 -3.89 11.18
C ALA A 207 58.89 -2.96 11.93
N ILE A 208 59.34 -1.79 12.41
CA ILE A 208 58.47 -0.79 13.04
C ILE A 208 57.52 -0.14 12.03
N GLU A 209 57.98 0.18 10.82
CA GLU A 209 57.12 0.71 9.75
C GLU A 209 56.02 -0.29 9.34
N LEU A 210 56.36 -1.57 9.28
CA LEU A 210 55.40 -2.63 9.03
C LEU A 210 54.38 -2.73 10.17
N ASP A 211 54.82 -2.60 11.43
CA ASP A 211 53.96 -2.61 12.63
C ASP A 211 52.99 -1.41 12.62
N ILE A 212 53.45 -0.22 12.25
CA ILE A 212 52.64 0.99 12.07
C ILE A 212 51.54 0.72 11.01
N SER A 213 51.94 0.15 9.86
CA SER A 213 51.00 -0.17 8.78
C SER A 213 49.97 -1.19 9.23
N ASN A 214 50.37 -2.23 9.97
CA ASN A 214 49.45 -3.24 10.47
C ASN A 214 48.46 -2.67 11.47
N LYS A 215 48.93 -1.89 12.46
CA LYS A 215 48.06 -1.23 13.45
C LYS A 215 47.14 -0.18 12.87
N ALA A 216 47.61 0.54 11.82
CA ALA A 216 46.77 1.46 11.11
C ALA A 216 45.65 0.73 10.36
N ASN A 217 45.95 -0.39 9.72
CA ASN A 217 44.96 -1.22 9.02
C ASN A 217 43.96 -1.85 10.02
N GLU A 218 44.41 -2.35 11.16
CA GLU A 218 43.55 -2.84 12.25
C GLU A 218 42.58 -1.75 12.73
N ALA A 219 43.06 -0.53 12.95
CA ALA A 219 42.19 0.60 13.32
C ALA A 219 41.18 0.96 12.24
N VAL A 220 41.55 0.90 10.95
CA VAL A 220 40.62 1.10 9.84
C VAL A 220 39.54 0.03 9.80
N GLU A 221 39.92 -1.24 9.97
CA GLU A 221 38.97 -2.35 10.03
C GLU A 221 38.02 -2.23 11.22
N GLU A 222 38.51 -1.88 12.39
CA GLU A 222 37.70 -1.69 13.61
C GLU A 222 36.68 -0.60 13.44
N PHE A 223 37.07 0.60 13.00
CA PHE A 223 36.11 1.70 12.75
C PHE A 223 35.18 1.41 11.58
N SER A 224 35.66 0.79 10.52
CA SER A 224 34.78 0.45 9.39
C SER A 224 33.72 -0.57 9.77
N THR A 225 34.02 -1.55 10.62
CA THR A 225 33.04 -2.52 11.12
C THR A 225 32.06 -1.90 12.12
N GLU A 226 32.53 -1.01 12.98
CA GLU A 226 31.67 -0.30 13.95
C GLU A 226 30.60 0.56 13.25
N TYR A 227 31.02 1.32 12.24
CA TYR A 227 30.12 2.25 11.54
C TYR A 227 29.40 1.63 10.31
N ALA A 228 29.80 0.43 9.87
CA ALA A 228 29.20 -0.22 8.70
C ALA A 228 27.69 -0.38 8.83
N SER A 229 27.21 -0.78 10.01
CA SER A 229 25.77 -1.01 10.22
C SER A 229 24.94 0.28 10.14
N GLU A 230 25.47 1.42 10.58
CA GLU A 230 24.79 2.72 10.53
C GLU A 230 24.78 3.27 9.11
N ILE A 231 25.91 3.20 8.43
CA ILE A 231 26.06 3.64 7.03
C ILE A 231 25.16 2.81 6.11
N ASP A 232 25.16 1.49 6.25
CA ASP A 232 24.31 0.59 5.45
C ASP A 232 22.83 0.78 5.78
N GLY A 233 22.48 1.03 7.05
CA GLY A 233 21.14 1.39 7.46
C GLY A 233 20.64 2.68 6.78
N THR A 234 21.48 3.71 6.69
CA THR A 234 21.14 4.96 6.03
C THR A 234 21.04 4.80 4.51
N LYS A 235 21.94 4.03 3.89
CA LYS A 235 21.87 3.68 2.46
C LYS A 235 20.60 2.92 2.11
N ASN A 236 20.21 1.95 2.94
CA ASN A 236 18.98 1.19 2.74
C ASN A 236 17.75 2.10 2.79
N LYS A 237 17.68 3.03 3.74
CA LYS A 237 16.60 4.02 3.82
C LYS A 237 16.52 4.91 2.58
N ILE A 238 17.64 5.34 2.03
CA ILE A 238 17.68 6.10 0.78
C ILE A 238 17.14 5.27 -0.38
N SER A 239 17.59 4.02 -0.51
CA SER A 239 17.10 3.11 -1.55
C SER A 239 15.60 2.83 -1.45
N GLU A 240 15.08 2.61 -0.23
CA GLU A 240 13.64 2.42 0.01
C GLU A 240 12.81 3.64 -0.39
N LEU A 241 13.31 4.86 -0.12
CA LEU A 241 12.63 6.09 -0.54
C LEU A 241 12.71 6.32 -2.05
N GLU A 242 13.84 6.02 -2.69
CA GLU A 242 14.00 6.13 -4.14
C GLU A 242 13.09 5.16 -4.91
N GLU A 243 12.86 3.97 -4.36
CA GLU A 243 11.95 2.96 -4.91
C GLU A 243 10.46 3.28 -4.66
N LEU A 244 10.15 4.20 -3.73
CA LEU A 244 8.78 4.50 -3.35
C LEU A 244 8.02 5.21 -4.48
N HIS A 245 6.97 4.55 -4.97
CA HIS A 245 6.12 5.08 -6.05
C HIS A 245 4.65 4.65 -5.88
N VAL A 246 3.75 5.37 -6.52
CA VAL A 246 2.32 5.00 -6.57
C VAL A 246 2.18 3.63 -7.23
N THR A 247 1.27 2.80 -6.76
CA THR A 247 1.05 1.39 -7.13
C THR A 247 2.05 0.39 -6.57
N GLN A 248 3.07 0.83 -5.82
CA GLN A 248 3.97 -0.09 -5.13
C GLN A 248 3.22 -0.92 -4.08
N LEU A 249 3.63 -2.17 -3.93
CA LEU A 249 3.05 -3.08 -2.94
C LEU A 249 3.96 -3.19 -1.72
N LEU A 250 3.37 -2.99 -0.55
CA LEU A 250 4.06 -3.10 0.73
C LEU A 250 3.46 -4.24 1.55
N THR A 251 4.32 -5.00 2.20
CA THR A 251 3.90 -5.94 3.25
C THR A 251 3.49 -5.17 4.52
N GLU A 252 2.81 -5.82 5.45
CA GLU A 252 2.43 -5.24 6.74
C GLU A 252 3.65 -4.68 7.50
N THR A 253 4.77 -5.40 7.48
CA THR A 253 6.02 -4.98 8.15
C THR A 253 6.61 -3.75 7.45
N GLN A 254 6.79 -3.79 6.14
CA GLN A 254 7.29 -2.65 5.36
C GLN A 254 6.40 -1.41 5.52
N TYR A 255 5.08 -1.58 5.50
CA TYR A 255 4.16 -0.46 5.71
C TYR A 255 4.36 0.21 7.08
N ARG A 256 4.51 -0.58 8.15
CA ARG A 256 4.77 -0.04 9.50
C ARG A 256 6.11 0.68 9.56
N ASP A 257 7.16 0.05 9.06
CA ASP A 257 8.52 0.62 9.05
C ASP A 257 8.55 1.92 8.25
N HIS A 258 7.94 1.94 7.06
CA HIS A 258 7.87 3.14 6.22
C HIS A 258 7.01 4.24 6.85
N ARG A 259 5.88 3.89 7.45
CA ARG A 259 5.01 4.86 8.14
C ARG A 259 5.72 5.53 9.32
N ASP A 260 6.50 4.76 10.08
CA ASP A 260 7.18 5.25 11.28
C ASP A 260 8.45 6.03 10.91
N ASN A 261 9.15 5.65 9.84
CA ASN A 261 10.38 6.32 9.38
C ASN A 261 10.12 7.51 8.44
N TYR A 262 9.07 7.46 7.62
CA TYR A 262 8.81 8.42 6.52
C TYR A 262 7.44 9.08 6.68
N VAL A 263 7.22 9.73 7.82
CA VAL A 263 5.94 10.32 8.19
C VAL A 263 5.49 11.37 7.17
N GLY A 264 4.33 11.17 6.57
CA GLY A 264 3.70 12.13 5.66
C GLY A 264 4.17 12.06 4.20
N THR A 265 5.16 11.24 3.86
CA THR A 265 5.66 11.13 2.47
C THR A 265 4.76 10.30 1.57
N PHE A 266 3.96 9.39 2.11
CA PHE A 266 3.10 8.54 1.31
C PHE A 266 1.81 8.18 2.03
N GLN A 267 0.84 7.74 1.26
CA GLN A 267 -0.38 7.11 1.74
C GLN A 267 -0.49 5.72 1.13
N ALA A 268 -0.98 4.78 1.89
CA ALA A 268 -1.22 3.42 1.42
C ALA A 268 -2.50 2.84 2.03
N GLY A 269 -3.18 2.01 1.26
CA GLY A 269 -4.42 1.38 1.68
C GLY A 269 -4.52 -0.06 1.19
N MET A 270 -5.55 -0.76 1.60
CA MET A 270 -5.85 -2.13 1.20
C MET A 270 -7.26 -2.23 0.59
N GLY A 271 -7.48 -3.29 -0.16
CA GLY A 271 -8.79 -3.59 -0.73
C GLY A 271 -9.14 -2.79 -1.97
N ALA A 272 -10.40 -2.89 -2.37
CA ALA A 272 -10.90 -2.21 -3.56
C ALA A 272 -10.96 -0.68 -3.41
N GLU A 273 -11.00 -0.17 -2.19
CA GLU A 273 -11.00 1.27 -1.91
C GLU A 273 -9.67 1.92 -2.32
N ALA A 274 -8.53 1.29 -1.97
CA ALA A 274 -7.22 1.75 -2.39
C ALA A 274 -7.06 1.73 -3.92
N VAL A 275 -7.55 0.66 -4.57
CA VAL A 275 -7.56 0.55 -6.03
C VAL A 275 -8.41 1.66 -6.66
N LEU A 276 -9.60 1.92 -6.11
CA LEU A 276 -10.48 2.98 -6.60
C LEU A 276 -9.83 4.36 -6.48
N TYR A 277 -9.21 4.64 -5.34
CA TYR A 277 -8.50 5.90 -5.10
C TYR A 277 -7.43 6.17 -6.15
N VAL A 278 -6.58 5.18 -6.47
CA VAL A 278 -5.53 5.32 -7.49
C VAL A 278 -6.14 5.54 -8.87
N LEU A 279 -7.22 4.83 -9.22
CA LEU A 279 -7.89 4.98 -10.50
C LEU A 279 -8.52 6.36 -10.69
N GLU A 280 -9.04 6.96 -9.62
CA GLU A 280 -9.70 8.28 -9.67
C GLU A 280 -8.70 9.45 -9.67
N ASN A 281 -7.57 9.30 -8.98
CA ASN A 281 -6.66 10.42 -8.75
C ASN A 281 -5.40 10.38 -9.62
N HIS A 282 -4.91 9.18 -10.00
CA HIS A 282 -3.64 9.04 -10.73
C HIS A 282 -3.79 8.56 -12.17
N ILE A 283 -5.00 8.15 -12.59
CA ILE A 283 -5.23 7.70 -13.98
C ILE A 283 -6.12 8.67 -14.72
N ASN A 284 -5.54 9.36 -15.68
CA ASN A 284 -6.32 10.21 -16.60
C ASN A 284 -6.80 9.40 -17.80
N LEU A 285 -8.06 8.95 -17.75
CA LEU A 285 -8.66 8.16 -18.81
C LEU A 285 -8.83 8.93 -20.15
N GLU A 286 -8.81 10.27 -20.11
CA GLU A 286 -8.89 11.09 -21.32
C GLU A 286 -7.57 11.12 -22.07
N GLU A 287 -6.46 11.18 -21.37
CA GLU A 287 -5.13 11.05 -21.95
C GLU A 287 -4.90 9.66 -22.56
N LEU A 288 -5.36 8.60 -21.88
CA LEU A 288 -5.25 7.22 -22.40
C LEU A 288 -6.07 6.98 -23.67
N LYS A 289 -7.12 7.77 -23.93
CA LYS A 289 -7.90 7.69 -25.18
C LYS A 289 -7.21 8.36 -26.36
N THR A 290 -6.26 9.24 -26.11
CA THR A 290 -5.52 9.98 -27.15
C THR A 290 -4.21 9.30 -27.57
N LEU A 291 -3.77 8.28 -26.84
CA LEU A 291 -2.68 7.36 -27.16
C LEU A 291 -3.20 6.16 -27.96
#